data_68ed2a8242d815b6f0118ab76eeb481f
#
_entry.id   68ed2a8242d815b6f0118ab76eeb481f
#
_cell.length_a   1.000
_cell.length_b   1.000
_cell.length_c   1.000
_cell.angle_alpha   90.00
_cell.angle_beta   90.00
_cell.angle_gamma   90.00
#
_symmetry.space_group_name_H-M   'P 1'
#
loop_
_entity.id
_entity.type
_entity.pdbx_description
1 polymer ?
#
loop_
_entity_poly.entity_id
_entity_poly.type
_entity_poly.pdbx_seq_one_letter_code
_entity_poly.pdbx_strand_id
1 'polypeptide(L)'
;MTQHVCLPSDISPEQFLSEYWQKKPLLIKKGLPQLVGMFEPDDIIGLAQDEDATARLISENNQQWSLKTSPLTAKDFQKLPKHWTVLVQNMEQWSPALGNLWHAFDFIPQWQRDDIMVSYAPSGGSVGKHYDNYDVFLAQGYGKRHWQLGKYCDQTTQFEAGQPIRLMNEMGELIFDEVLEPGDVLYVPTNLSHYGVAVEDCLTFSFGFRRPTPLQLLDSLADVATHFDDLAIPLKINQPAAVAGELSIASIQDIKAQMIALLNSELSDEIITQAISETVSKRQYELMLPDAYADIDEIQSALAAGAVIRQDMSSRIIFTQTETDSQTQAKIYVNGCAIDADDIPANAQSLLIRLANGESVDEQILQAADVETDIICDWIENGWVVIDYPEEIIG
;
A
#
# COMPACT_ATOMS: atom_id res chain seq x y z
N MET A 1 11.81 11.19 -20.44
CA MET A 1 12.92 10.58 -19.69
C MET A 1 12.57 9.11 -19.48
N THR A 2 13.52 8.18 -19.61
CA THR A 2 13.26 6.77 -19.28
C THR A 2 13.02 6.70 -17.78
N GLN A 3 11.84 6.22 -17.38
CA GLN A 3 11.44 6.04 -15.98
C GLN A 3 12.46 5.13 -15.27
N HIS A 4 12.95 5.56 -14.11
CA HIS A 4 13.87 4.75 -13.31
C HIS A 4 13.12 3.54 -12.74
N VAL A 5 13.68 2.35 -12.94
CA VAL A 5 13.13 1.09 -12.39
C VAL A 5 14.04 0.59 -11.28
N CYS A 6 13.47 0.31 -10.11
CA CYS A 6 14.22 -0.20 -8.96
C CYS A 6 14.53 -1.70 -9.12
N LEU A 7 15.41 -2.02 -10.07
CA LEU A 7 15.94 -3.36 -10.33
C LEU A 7 17.40 -3.28 -10.77
N PRO A 8 18.21 -4.33 -10.58
CA PRO A 8 19.52 -4.44 -11.21
C PRO A 8 19.39 -4.38 -12.74
N SER A 9 20.35 -3.79 -13.43
CA SER A 9 20.31 -3.61 -14.89
C SER A 9 20.29 -4.90 -15.71
N ASP A 10 20.65 -6.02 -15.10
CA ASP A 10 20.66 -7.36 -15.70
C ASP A 10 19.40 -8.21 -15.36
N ILE A 11 18.46 -7.65 -14.62
CA ILE A 11 17.19 -8.31 -14.27
C ILE A 11 16.02 -7.50 -14.85
N SER A 12 15.26 -8.10 -15.76
CA SER A 12 14.05 -7.48 -16.28
C SER A 12 12.88 -7.55 -15.28
N PRO A 13 11.87 -6.67 -15.40
CA PRO A 13 10.62 -6.77 -14.62
C PRO A 13 9.98 -8.16 -14.66
N GLU A 14 9.89 -8.78 -15.84
CA GLU A 14 9.31 -10.12 -16.01
C GLU A 14 10.14 -11.20 -15.30
N GLN A 15 11.46 -11.08 -15.37
CA GLN A 15 12.36 -12.00 -14.67
C GLN A 15 12.22 -11.83 -13.16
N PHE A 16 12.16 -10.59 -12.66
CA PHE A 16 11.94 -10.33 -11.23
C PHE A 16 10.62 -10.96 -10.76
N LEU A 17 9.51 -10.71 -11.44
CA LEU A 17 8.19 -11.24 -11.10
C LEU A 17 8.16 -12.78 -11.16
N SER A 18 8.84 -13.39 -12.11
CA SER A 18 8.85 -14.84 -12.25
C SER A 18 9.80 -15.56 -11.30
N GLU A 19 10.95 -14.97 -10.95
CA GLU A 19 12.00 -15.65 -10.19
C GLU A 19 12.16 -15.17 -8.75
N TYR A 20 11.89 -13.88 -8.46
CA TYR A 20 12.15 -13.27 -7.16
C TYR A 20 10.86 -12.95 -6.39
N TRP A 21 9.87 -12.38 -7.05
CA TRP A 21 8.64 -11.93 -6.41
C TRP A 21 7.98 -13.05 -5.62
N GLN A 22 7.81 -12.83 -4.29
CA GLN A 22 7.26 -13.79 -3.32
C GLN A 22 8.03 -15.12 -3.19
N LYS A 23 9.27 -15.17 -3.66
CA LYS A 23 10.08 -16.42 -3.70
C LYS A 23 11.44 -16.30 -3.07
N LYS A 24 12.20 -15.25 -3.36
CA LYS A 24 13.58 -15.08 -2.84
C LYS A 24 13.97 -13.61 -2.74
N PRO A 25 14.82 -13.22 -1.78
CA PRO A 25 15.27 -11.85 -1.62
C PRO A 25 16.20 -11.42 -2.76
N LEU A 26 16.34 -10.10 -2.92
CA LEU A 26 17.23 -9.50 -3.91
C LEU A 26 17.85 -8.22 -3.36
N LEU A 27 19.19 -8.12 -3.36
CA LEU A 27 19.90 -6.89 -3.10
C LEU A 27 20.06 -6.09 -4.40
N ILE A 28 19.62 -4.84 -4.37
CA ILE A 28 19.66 -3.91 -5.51
C ILE A 28 20.60 -2.76 -5.12
N LYS A 29 21.85 -2.84 -5.56
CA LYS A 29 22.82 -1.78 -5.27
C LYS A 29 22.44 -0.49 -6.00
N LYS A 30 22.38 0.61 -5.23
CA LYS A 30 21.96 1.93 -5.73
C LYS A 30 20.60 1.90 -6.45
N GLY A 31 19.68 1.07 -5.94
CA GLY A 31 18.35 0.90 -6.52
C GLY A 31 17.47 2.15 -6.44
N LEU A 32 17.65 3.00 -5.41
CA LEU A 32 16.95 4.28 -5.25
C LEU A 32 17.90 5.38 -4.78
N PRO A 33 18.79 5.86 -5.65
CA PRO A 33 19.74 6.94 -5.31
C PRO A 33 19.06 8.28 -4.99
N GLN A 34 17.83 8.48 -5.45
CA GLN A 34 17.03 9.69 -5.19
C GLN A 34 16.64 9.86 -3.71
N LEU A 35 16.64 8.79 -2.91
CA LEU A 35 16.38 8.86 -1.48
C LEU A 35 17.53 9.53 -0.69
N VAL A 36 18.74 9.56 -1.26
CA VAL A 36 19.91 10.08 -0.54
C VAL A 36 19.80 11.59 -0.35
N GLY A 37 19.71 12.01 0.93
CA GLY A 37 19.57 13.41 1.28
C GLY A 37 18.15 13.99 1.17
N MET A 38 17.14 13.14 0.96
CA MET A 38 15.74 13.58 0.90
C MET A 38 15.21 13.96 2.29
N PHE A 39 15.65 13.26 3.34
CA PHE A 39 15.29 13.52 4.74
C PHE A 39 16.50 13.38 5.64
N GLU A 40 16.49 14.17 6.71
CA GLU A 40 17.40 14.06 7.83
C GLU A 40 16.71 13.38 9.05
N PRO A 41 17.46 12.83 10.00
CA PRO A 41 16.88 12.20 11.20
C PRO A 41 15.87 13.07 11.96
N ASP A 42 16.15 14.36 12.08
CA ASP A 42 15.30 15.32 12.81
C ASP A 42 13.94 15.54 12.12
N ASP A 43 13.86 15.39 10.79
CA ASP A 43 12.60 15.49 10.05
C ASP A 43 11.65 14.38 10.50
N ILE A 44 12.16 13.15 10.61
CA ILE A 44 11.35 11.98 11.00
C ILE A 44 10.96 12.03 12.48
N ILE A 45 11.86 12.50 13.36
CA ILE A 45 11.57 12.71 14.78
C ILE A 45 10.52 13.82 14.94
N GLY A 46 10.63 14.90 14.17
CA GLY A 46 9.69 16.01 14.16
C GLY A 46 8.31 15.54 13.72
N LEU A 47 8.24 14.87 12.56
CA LEU A 47 7.00 14.37 11.99
C LEU A 47 6.30 13.33 12.88
N ALA A 48 7.07 12.47 13.56
CA ALA A 48 6.50 11.50 14.50
C ALA A 48 5.75 12.14 15.69
N GLN A 49 5.92 13.44 15.92
CA GLN A 49 5.25 14.20 16.97
C GLN A 49 4.04 15.00 16.47
N ASP A 50 3.78 14.96 15.17
CA ASP A 50 2.58 15.55 14.59
C ASP A 50 1.35 14.76 15.02
N GLU A 51 0.23 15.46 15.24
CA GLU A 51 -1.02 14.82 15.73
C GLU A 51 -1.66 13.91 14.69
N ASP A 52 -1.48 14.19 13.41
CA ASP A 52 -2.01 13.42 12.29
C ASP A 52 -1.06 12.28 11.85
N ALA A 53 0.16 12.24 12.38
CA ALA A 53 1.12 11.22 12.01
C ALA A 53 0.84 9.87 12.69
N THR A 54 0.80 8.81 11.90
CA THR A 54 0.78 7.44 12.42
C THR A 54 2.19 6.99 12.71
N ALA A 55 2.61 7.09 13.99
CA ALA A 55 3.96 6.78 14.41
C ALA A 55 4.04 5.71 15.51
N ARG A 56 5.17 5.02 15.55
CA ARG A 56 5.49 4.02 16.59
C ARG A 56 6.91 4.26 17.10
N LEU A 57 7.07 4.38 18.39
CA LEU A 57 8.36 4.44 19.08
C LEU A 57 8.61 3.09 19.76
N ILE A 58 9.66 2.41 19.33
CA ILE A 58 10.06 1.10 19.84
C ILE A 58 11.41 1.25 20.53
N SER A 59 11.57 0.70 21.72
CA SER A 59 12.86 0.70 22.40
C SER A 59 13.13 -0.63 23.10
N GLU A 60 14.40 -0.96 23.27
CA GLU A 60 14.87 -2.17 23.93
C GLU A 60 15.83 -1.80 25.06
N ASN A 61 15.61 -2.38 26.24
CA ASN A 61 16.50 -2.30 27.38
C ASN A 61 16.61 -3.65 28.07
N ASN A 62 17.78 -4.26 28.03
CA ASN A 62 18.04 -5.58 28.62
C ASN A 62 17.04 -6.67 28.19
N GLN A 63 16.80 -6.79 26.90
CA GLN A 63 15.84 -7.73 26.29
C GLN A 63 14.37 -7.48 26.63
N GLN A 64 14.06 -6.37 27.27
CA GLN A 64 12.70 -5.89 27.48
C GLN A 64 12.38 -4.83 26.44
N TRP A 65 11.38 -5.11 25.62
CA TRP A 65 10.92 -4.21 24.57
C TRP A 65 9.78 -3.34 25.07
N SER A 66 9.70 -2.14 24.57
CA SER A 66 8.57 -1.24 24.77
C SER A 66 8.08 -0.69 23.44
N LEU A 67 6.78 -0.50 23.34
CA LEU A 67 6.11 0.10 22.20
C LEU A 67 5.24 1.25 22.69
N LYS A 68 5.38 2.41 22.08
CA LYS A 68 4.44 3.52 22.18
C LYS A 68 3.96 3.89 20.77
N THR A 69 2.67 4.06 20.60
CA THR A 69 2.04 4.50 19.34
C THR A 69 1.65 5.97 19.44
N SER A 70 1.36 6.61 18.30
CA SER A 70 0.79 7.96 18.24
C SER A 70 -0.39 8.14 19.21
N PRO A 71 -0.59 9.33 19.77
CA PRO A 71 0.24 10.54 19.58
C PRO A 71 1.55 10.48 20.36
N LEU A 72 2.67 10.85 19.72
CA LEU A 72 3.97 11.01 20.37
C LEU A 72 4.24 12.47 20.68
N THR A 73 5.09 12.72 21.66
CA THR A 73 5.45 14.07 22.11
C THR A 73 6.96 14.18 22.33
N ALA A 74 7.51 15.37 22.36
CA ALA A 74 8.91 15.61 22.67
C ALA A 74 9.39 14.96 23.99
N LYS A 75 8.49 14.71 24.94
CA LYS A 75 8.81 14.01 26.20
C LYS A 75 9.13 12.54 25.99
N ASP A 76 8.56 11.92 24.95
CA ASP A 76 8.74 10.50 24.66
C ASP A 76 10.14 10.22 24.13
N PHE A 77 10.77 11.20 23.51
CA PHE A 77 12.15 11.14 23.02
C PHE A 77 13.19 11.51 24.06
N GLN A 78 12.75 11.93 25.27
CA GLN A 78 13.65 12.21 26.39
C GLN A 78 13.96 10.92 27.15
N LYS A 79 15.22 10.69 27.48
CA LYS A 79 15.68 9.56 28.33
C LYS A 79 15.38 8.19 27.73
N LEU A 80 15.41 8.08 26.39
CA LEU A 80 15.34 6.78 25.73
C LEU A 80 16.54 5.89 26.09
N PRO A 81 16.36 4.55 26.16
CA PRO A 81 17.48 3.62 26.24
C PRO A 81 18.37 3.74 25.00
N LYS A 82 19.55 3.10 25.05
CA LYS A 82 20.50 3.18 23.94
C LYS A 82 19.94 2.67 22.61
N HIS A 83 19.12 1.62 22.65
CA HIS A 83 18.57 0.98 21.45
C HIS A 83 17.09 1.35 21.32
N TRP A 84 16.79 2.13 20.31
CA TRP A 84 15.43 2.54 20.00
C TRP A 84 15.29 2.84 18.50
N THR A 85 14.08 2.94 18.04
CA THR A 85 13.73 3.37 16.68
C THR A 85 12.35 4.01 16.69
N VAL A 86 12.15 5.03 15.87
CA VAL A 86 10.84 5.58 15.56
C VAL A 86 10.49 5.27 14.12
N LEU A 87 9.23 4.92 13.90
CA LEU A 87 8.70 4.59 12.59
C LEU A 87 7.51 5.50 12.31
N VAL A 88 7.47 6.12 11.14
CA VAL A 88 6.34 6.92 10.65
C VAL A 88 5.80 6.26 9.41
N GLN A 89 4.50 5.99 9.40
CA GLN A 89 3.81 5.32 8.30
C GLN A 89 3.18 6.32 7.34
N ASN A 90 2.85 5.86 6.15
CA ASN A 90 2.10 6.62 5.15
C ASN A 90 2.81 7.94 4.75
N MET A 91 4.12 7.87 4.62
CA MET A 91 5.00 9.03 4.39
C MET A 91 4.78 9.70 3.02
N GLU A 92 4.18 9.00 2.08
CA GLU A 92 3.79 9.55 0.77
C GLU A 92 2.77 10.69 0.88
N GLN A 93 1.98 10.76 1.96
CA GLN A 93 1.07 11.89 2.22
C GLN A 93 1.80 13.15 2.68
N TRP A 94 2.95 12.97 3.36
CA TRP A 94 3.74 14.07 3.90
C TRP A 94 4.75 14.63 2.91
N SER A 95 5.11 13.84 1.89
CA SER A 95 6.09 14.23 0.88
C SER A 95 5.71 13.70 -0.50
N PRO A 96 5.14 14.54 -1.37
CA PRO A 96 4.88 14.19 -2.76
C PRO A 96 6.13 13.71 -3.51
N ALA A 97 7.30 14.29 -3.20
CA ALA A 97 8.57 13.87 -3.78
C ALA A 97 8.93 12.42 -3.41
N LEU A 98 8.65 12.01 -2.16
CA LEU A 98 8.79 10.61 -1.73
C LEU A 98 7.74 9.72 -2.39
N GLY A 99 6.49 10.15 -2.43
CA GLY A 99 5.39 9.43 -3.08
C GLY A 99 5.68 9.14 -4.55
N ASN A 100 6.29 10.07 -5.29
CA ASN A 100 6.68 9.87 -6.68
C ASN A 100 7.69 8.73 -6.89
N LEU A 101 8.40 8.29 -5.85
CA LEU A 101 9.31 7.14 -5.97
C LEU A 101 8.56 5.81 -6.14
N TRP A 102 7.25 5.75 -5.88
CA TRP A 102 6.43 4.60 -6.24
C TRP A 102 6.54 4.23 -7.73
N HIS A 103 6.80 5.20 -8.60
CA HIS A 103 6.98 4.94 -10.03
C HIS A 103 8.19 4.05 -10.35
N ALA A 104 9.18 3.96 -9.45
CA ALA A 104 10.28 3.03 -9.62
C ALA A 104 9.85 1.55 -9.50
N PHE A 105 8.62 1.30 -9.05
CA PHE A 105 8.01 -0.02 -8.84
C PHE A 105 6.79 -0.27 -9.73
N ASP A 106 6.56 0.49 -10.80
CA ASP A 106 5.40 0.36 -11.70
C ASP A 106 5.31 -1.01 -12.40
N PHE A 107 6.36 -1.81 -12.32
CA PHE A 107 6.35 -3.21 -12.77
C PHE A 107 5.55 -4.15 -11.84
N ILE A 108 5.17 -3.69 -10.65
CA ILE A 108 4.24 -4.37 -9.74
C ILE A 108 2.90 -3.64 -9.80
N PRO A 109 1.77 -4.34 -9.98
CA PRO A 109 0.46 -3.69 -10.06
C PRO A 109 0.19 -2.76 -8.87
N GLN A 110 -0.30 -1.56 -9.16
CA GLN A 110 -0.52 -0.50 -8.17
C GLN A 110 -1.45 -0.94 -7.02
N TRP A 111 -2.42 -1.81 -7.31
CA TRP A 111 -3.34 -2.32 -6.29
C TRP A 111 -2.66 -3.16 -5.19
N GLN A 112 -1.41 -3.57 -5.38
CA GLN A 112 -0.61 -4.25 -4.34
C GLN A 112 0.19 -3.29 -3.46
N ARG A 113 0.33 -2.02 -3.83
CA ARG A 113 1.04 -1.04 -3.00
C ARG A 113 0.30 -0.84 -1.67
N ASP A 114 1.05 -0.72 -0.58
CA ASP A 114 0.51 -0.42 0.75
C ASP A 114 0.83 1.03 1.14
N ASP A 115 1.93 1.24 1.85
CA ASP A 115 2.42 2.55 2.24
C ASP A 115 3.94 2.64 2.14
N ILE A 116 4.47 3.85 2.25
CA ILE A 116 5.88 4.09 2.49
C ILE A 116 6.05 4.40 3.98
N MET A 117 6.68 3.47 4.70
CA MET A 117 7.04 3.69 6.09
C MET A 117 8.51 4.10 6.19
N VAL A 118 8.81 5.15 6.97
CA VAL A 118 10.20 5.56 7.24
C VAL A 118 10.54 5.28 8.69
N SER A 119 11.69 4.66 8.91
CA SER A 119 12.23 4.44 10.25
C SER A 119 13.53 5.19 10.45
N TYR A 120 13.63 5.95 11.55
CA TYR A 120 14.89 6.42 12.09
C TYR A 120 15.35 5.51 13.24
N ALA A 121 16.62 5.18 13.24
CA ALA A 121 17.26 4.44 14.33
C ALA A 121 18.68 4.96 14.58
N PRO A 122 19.03 5.32 15.83
CA PRO A 122 20.42 5.56 16.19
C PRO A 122 21.23 4.26 16.19
N SER A 123 22.55 4.38 16.24
CA SER A 123 23.44 3.20 16.24
C SER A 123 23.02 2.13 17.25
N GLY A 124 22.82 0.91 16.80
CA GLY A 124 22.32 -0.24 17.55
C GLY A 124 20.79 -0.33 17.62
N GLY A 125 20.06 0.68 17.14
CA GLY A 125 18.59 0.67 17.10
C GLY A 125 18.03 -0.38 16.12
N SER A 126 16.88 -0.96 16.48
CA SER A 126 16.23 -2.03 15.73
C SER A 126 14.77 -2.16 16.15
N VAL A 127 13.97 -2.85 15.35
CA VAL A 127 12.63 -3.36 15.71
C VAL A 127 12.64 -4.84 16.14
N GLY A 128 13.84 -5.45 16.22
CA GLY A 128 14.00 -6.86 16.56
C GLY A 128 13.85 -7.81 15.37
N LYS A 129 14.01 -9.11 15.66
CA LYS A 129 13.86 -10.19 14.68
C LYS A 129 12.39 -10.45 14.44
N HIS A 130 11.93 -10.36 13.19
CA HIS A 130 10.51 -10.54 12.85
C HIS A 130 10.35 -11.04 11.40
N TYR A 131 9.13 -11.21 10.98
CA TYR A 131 8.73 -11.37 9.58
C TYR A 131 7.40 -10.65 9.33
N ASP A 132 7.20 -10.23 8.09
CA ASP A 132 5.96 -9.61 7.64
C ASP A 132 5.17 -10.52 6.72
N ASN A 133 3.84 -10.40 6.76
CA ASN A 133 2.93 -11.14 5.87
C ASN A 133 2.76 -10.44 4.50
N TYR A 134 3.64 -9.52 4.16
CA TYR A 134 3.64 -8.75 2.93
C TYR A 134 5.06 -8.65 2.37
N ASP A 135 5.16 -8.28 1.12
CA ASP A 135 6.43 -8.05 0.42
C ASP A 135 6.92 -6.63 0.69
N VAL A 136 8.22 -6.42 0.86
CA VAL A 136 8.78 -5.10 1.16
C VAL A 136 10.10 -4.86 0.44
N PHE A 137 10.30 -3.63 -0.05
CA PHE A 137 11.59 -3.13 -0.47
C PHE A 137 12.12 -2.17 0.60
N LEU A 138 13.20 -2.58 1.24
CA LEU A 138 13.88 -1.83 2.30
C LEU A 138 14.97 -0.98 1.68
N ALA A 139 14.71 0.30 1.46
CA ALA A 139 15.63 1.23 0.84
C ALA A 139 16.38 2.04 1.91
N GLN A 140 17.70 2.09 1.81
CA GLN A 140 18.53 2.86 2.73
C GLN A 140 18.69 4.29 2.21
N GLY A 141 18.14 5.29 2.93
CA GLY A 141 18.21 6.69 2.52
C GLY A 141 19.34 7.46 3.19
N TYR A 142 19.62 7.21 4.47
CA TYR A 142 20.62 7.88 5.26
C TYR A 142 21.37 6.89 6.16
N GLY A 143 22.68 7.07 6.37
CA GLY A 143 23.50 6.18 7.19
C GLY A 143 23.47 4.73 6.73
N LYS A 144 23.89 3.81 7.60
CA LYS A 144 24.07 2.39 7.25
C LYS A 144 23.28 1.49 8.18
N ARG A 145 22.68 0.44 7.63
CA ARG A 145 21.98 -0.59 8.37
C ARG A 145 22.45 -1.98 8.00
N HIS A 146 22.76 -2.80 8.99
CA HIS A 146 23.10 -4.22 8.82
C HIS A 146 21.83 -5.04 8.78
N TRP A 147 21.62 -5.77 7.70
CA TRP A 147 20.47 -6.65 7.50
C TRP A 147 20.87 -8.10 7.46
N GLN A 148 20.10 -8.92 8.19
CA GLN A 148 20.19 -10.37 8.17
C GLN A 148 18.84 -10.96 7.76
N LEU A 149 18.83 -11.93 6.85
CA LEU A 149 17.66 -12.71 6.47
C LEU A 149 17.88 -14.16 6.82
N GLY A 150 16.84 -14.83 7.31
CA GLY A 150 16.93 -16.21 7.76
C GLY A 150 15.92 -17.14 7.09
N LYS A 151 15.14 -17.85 7.89
CA LYS A 151 14.16 -18.83 7.41
C LYS A 151 12.84 -18.19 6.97
N TYR A 152 12.13 -18.89 6.07
CA TYR A 152 10.71 -18.62 5.84
C TYR A 152 9.88 -19.07 7.03
N CYS A 153 8.92 -18.25 7.40
CA CYS A 153 8.04 -18.40 8.55
C CYS A 153 6.64 -18.81 8.10
N ASP A 154 5.90 -19.41 9.02
CA ASP A 154 4.52 -19.80 8.83
C ASP A 154 3.70 -19.64 10.12
N GLN A 155 2.48 -20.15 10.15
CA GLN A 155 1.58 -20.08 11.30
C GLN A 155 2.11 -20.82 12.55
N THR A 156 3.10 -21.70 12.41
CA THR A 156 3.70 -22.44 13.52
C THR A 156 4.89 -21.71 14.15
N THR A 157 5.31 -20.60 13.56
CA THR A 157 6.46 -19.83 14.03
C THR A 157 6.19 -19.24 15.40
N GLN A 158 7.10 -19.53 16.33
CA GLN A 158 6.98 -19.10 17.73
C GLN A 158 7.54 -17.69 17.92
N PHE A 159 6.85 -16.90 18.74
CA PHE A 159 7.27 -15.57 19.16
C PHE A 159 7.60 -15.54 20.64
N GLU A 160 8.45 -14.62 21.05
CA GLU A 160 8.76 -14.35 22.45
C GLU A 160 7.49 -13.92 23.21
N ALA A 161 7.19 -14.62 24.29
CA ALA A 161 6.02 -14.30 25.10
C ALA A 161 6.24 -13.03 25.93
N GLY A 162 5.17 -12.25 26.14
CA GLY A 162 5.20 -11.09 27.03
C GLY A 162 5.87 -9.84 26.46
N GLN A 163 6.23 -9.83 25.18
CA GLN A 163 6.73 -8.64 24.51
C GLN A 163 5.56 -7.86 23.84
N PRO A 164 5.65 -6.52 23.76
CA PRO A 164 4.60 -5.70 23.15
C PRO A 164 4.58 -5.75 21.62
N ILE A 165 5.63 -6.32 21.00
CA ILE A 165 5.79 -6.51 19.57
C ILE A 165 6.07 -7.99 19.26
N ARG A 166 5.84 -8.40 18.01
CA ARG A 166 6.06 -9.78 17.57
C ARG A 166 7.54 -10.01 17.32
N LEU A 167 8.22 -10.64 18.27
CA LEU A 167 9.64 -10.95 18.20
C LEU A 167 9.88 -12.46 18.03
N MET A 168 10.79 -12.80 17.16
CA MET A 168 11.25 -14.18 16.99
C MET A 168 12.46 -14.44 17.88
N ASN A 169 12.51 -15.62 18.51
CA ASN A 169 13.70 -16.05 19.25
C ASN A 169 14.89 -16.27 18.32
N GLU A 170 14.66 -16.91 17.15
CA GLU A 170 15.69 -17.26 16.20
C GLU A 170 15.21 -17.18 14.75
N MET A 171 16.13 -16.92 13.84
CA MET A 171 15.85 -16.82 12.40
C MET A 171 16.31 -18.06 11.62
N GLY A 172 16.93 -19.05 12.29
CA GLY A 172 17.55 -20.21 11.64
C GLY A 172 18.87 -19.86 10.95
N GLU A 173 19.22 -20.62 9.94
CA GLU A 173 20.41 -20.36 9.11
C GLU A 173 20.21 -19.05 8.32
N LEU A 174 21.24 -18.21 8.33
CA LEU A 174 21.21 -16.94 7.59
C LEU A 174 21.48 -17.20 6.11
N ILE A 175 20.61 -16.67 5.26
CA ILE A 175 20.75 -16.72 3.81
C ILE A 175 21.26 -15.38 3.24
N PHE A 176 21.28 -14.33 4.06
CA PHE A 176 21.77 -13.00 3.73
C PHE A 176 22.32 -12.35 5.00
N ASP A 177 23.47 -11.67 4.89
CA ASP A 177 24.15 -11.01 6.02
C ASP A 177 25.05 -9.90 5.49
N GLU A 178 24.46 -8.69 5.24
CA GLU A 178 25.17 -7.57 4.65
C GLU A 178 24.75 -6.21 5.20
N VAL A 179 25.64 -5.23 5.03
CA VAL A 179 25.35 -3.81 5.35
C VAL A 179 24.89 -3.10 4.08
N LEU A 180 23.72 -2.46 4.20
CA LEU A 180 23.19 -1.55 3.18
C LEU A 180 23.72 -0.13 3.41
N GLU A 181 24.11 0.51 2.30
CA GLU A 181 24.56 1.89 2.22
C GLU A 181 23.48 2.78 1.56
N PRO A 182 23.51 4.11 1.76
CA PRO A 182 22.54 5.02 1.14
C PRO A 182 22.36 4.78 -0.36
N GLY A 183 21.13 4.65 -0.80
CA GLY A 183 20.71 4.29 -2.16
C GLY A 183 20.53 2.81 -2.42
N ASP A 184 21.06 1.92 -1.57
CA ASP A 184 20.85 0.47 -1.72
C ASP A 184 19.42 0.08 -1.33
N VAL A 185 18.88 -0.96 -1.97
CA VAL A 185 17.56 -1.49 -1.70
C VAL A 185 17.63 -3.01 -1.52
N LEU A 186 16.98 -3.54 -0.49
CA LEU A 186 16.83 -4.96 -0.24
C LEU A 186 15.36 -5.36 -0.38
N TYR A 187 15.05 -6.15 -1.39
CA TYR A 187 13.75 -6.79 -1.49
C TYR A 187 13.67 -7.99 -0.55
N VAL A 188 12.68 -7.99 0.32
CA VAL A 188 12.37 -9.07 1.25
C VAL A 188 10.98 -9.61 0.94
N PRO A 189 10.88 -10.88 0.48
CA PRO A 189 9.58 -11.48 0.21
C PRO A 189 8.78 -11.76 1.48
N THR A 190 7.47 -11.83 1.32
CA THR A 190 6.53 -12.17 2.40
C THR A 190 6.99 -13.40 3.21
N ASN A 191 6.76 -13.37 4.51
CA ASN A 191 7.09 -14.43 5.46
C ASN A 191 8.58 -14.77 5.60
N LEU A 192 9.50 -14.02 5.01
CA LEU A 192 10.93 -14.22 5.23
C LEU A 192 11.36 -13.48 6.50
N SER A 193 11.95 -14.21 7.46
CA SER A 193 12.46 -13.61 8.69
C SER A 193 13.61 -12.66 8.41
N HIS A 194 13.59 -11.49 9.06
CA HIS A 194 14.62 -10.49 8.88
C HIS A 194 14.91 -9.71 10.17
N TYR A 195 16.12 -9.16 10.21
CA TYR A 195 16.63 -8.42 11.35
C TYR A 195 17.55 -7.30 10.86
N GLY A 196 17.14 -6.06 11.08
CA GLY A 196 17.91 -4.87 10.72
C GLY A 196 18.42 -4.15 11.96
N VAL A 197 19.72 -3.91 12.03
CA VAL A 197 20.37 -3.16 13.12
C VAL A 197 21.09 -1.96 12.54
N ALA A 198 20.84 -0.78 13.05
CA ALA A 198 21.54 0.43 12.67
C ALA A 198 23.03 0.35 13.02
N VAL A 199 23.91 0.48 12.03
CA VAL A 199 25.37 0.54 12.24
C VAL A 199 25.77 1.90 12.78
N GLU A 200 25.14 2.92 12.25
CA GLU A 200 25.20 4.33 12.64
C GLU A 200 23.80 4.90 12.58
N ASP A 201 23.60 6.14 12.95
CA ASP A 201 22.30 6.81 12.80
C ASP A 201 21.82 6.67 11.36
N CYS A 202 20.61 6.15 11.17
CA CYS A 202 20.17 5.80 9.82
C CYS A 202 18.67 5.94 9.60
N LEU A 203 18.30 6.21 8.32
CA LEU A 203 16.93 6.18 7.82
C LEU A 203 16.76 5.03 6.84
N THR A 204 15.75 4.20 7.08
CA THR A 204 15.31 3.15 6.15
C THR A 204 13.88 3.42 5.72
N PHE A 205 13.65 3.36 4.42
CA PHE A 205 12.37 3.56 3.75
C PHE A 205 11.84 2.19 3.33
N SER A 206 10.67 1.84 3.82
CA SER A 206 10.02 0.55 3.54
C SER A 206 8.85 0.77 2.58
N PHE A 207 9.01 0.34 1.34
CA PHE A 207 7.93 0.34 0.34
C PHE A 207 7.19 -0.99 0.47
N GLY A 208 6.00 -0.96 1.08
CA GLY A 208 5.21 -2.14 1.38
C GLY A 208 4.30 -2.55 0.23
N PHE A 209 4.12 -3.88 0.04
CA PHE A 209 3.22 -4.44 -0.96
C PHE A 209 2.34 -5.51 -0.31
N ARG A 210 1.05 -5.24 -0.19
CA ARG A 210 0.09 -6.15 0.44
C ARG A 210 -0.81 -6.84 -0.57
N ARG A 211 -1.39 -7.94 -0.11
CA ARG A 211 -2.43 -8.68 -0.78
C ARG A 211 -3.61 -8.84 0.15
N PRO A 212 -4.83 -8.84 -0.37
CA PRO A 212 -6.00 -9.10 0.46
C PRO A 212 -5.93 -10.51 1.05
N THR A 213 -6.38 -10.64 2.29
CA THR A 213 -6.56 -11.95 2.91
C THR A 213 -7.91 -12.55 2.51
N PRO A 214 -8.08 -13.88 2.53
CA PRO A 214 -9.40 -14.49 2.33
C PRO A 214 -10.47 -13.95 3.27
N LEU A 215 -10.10 -13.59 4.51
CA LEU A 215 -11.04 -13.02 5.48
C LEU A 215 -11.56 -11.64 5.04
N GLN A 216 -10.66 -10.76 4.58
CA GLN A 216 -11.04 -9.45 4.08
C GLN A 216 -11.94 -9.55 2.83
N LEU A 217 -11.62 -10.48 1.93
CA LEU A 217 -12.44 -10.70 0.73
C LEU A 217 -13.82 -11.27 1.08
N LEU A 218 -13.93 -12.18 2.06
CA LEU A 218 -15.23 -12.70 2.52
C LEU A 218 -16.08 -11.61 3.19
N ASP A 219 -15.46 -10.74 3.96
CA ASP A 219 -16.11 -9.61 4.62
C ASP A 219 -16.65 -8.62 3.57
N SER A 220 -15.80 -8.17 2.64
CA SER A 220 -16.19 -7.28 1.56
C SER A 220 -17.23 -7.91 0.63
N LEU A 221 -17.11 -9.22 0.34
CA LEU A 221 -18.09 -9.94 -0.45
C LEU A 221 -19.48 -9.93 0.23
N ALA A 222 -19.54 -10.11 1.55
CA ALA A 222 -20.79 -10.05 2.29
C ALA A 222 -21.39 -8.63 2.25
N ASP A 223 -20.56 -7.58 2.38
CA ASP A 223 -21.02 -6.20 2.32
C ASP A 223 -21.59 -5.86 0.93
N VAL A 224 -20.86 -6.15 -0.14
CA VAL A 224 -21.30 -5.91 -1.53
C VAL A 224 -22.56 -6.71 -1.85
N ALA A 225 -22.65 -7.97 -1.39
CA ALA A 225 -23.78 -8.85 -1.64
C ALA A 225 -25.11 -8.29 -1.07
N THR A 226 -25.07 -7.43 -0.06
CA THR A 226 -26.28 -6.82 0.51
C THR A 226 -27.01 -5.88 -0.47
N HIS A 227 -26.36 -5.43 -1.53
CA HIS A 227 -26.95 -4.56 -2.56
C HIS A 227 -27.66 -5.34 -3.68
N PHE A 228 -27.66 -6.68 -3.62
CA PHE A 228 -28.24 -7.54 -4.64
C PHE A 228 -29.46 -8.31 -4.12
N ASP A 229 -30.67 -7.87 -4.48
CA ASP A 229 -31.94 -8.46 -4.02
C ASP A 229 -32.04 -9.96 -4.34
N ASP A 230 -31.45 -10.43 -5.43
CA ASP A 230 -31.45 -11.83 -5.85
C ASP A 230 -30.79 -12.76 -4.82
N LEU A 231 -29.87 -12.23 -4.01
CA LEU A 231 -29.21 -12.98 -2.95
C LEU A 231 -30.04 -13.08 -1.65
N ALA A 232 -31.13 -12.31 -1.54
CA ALA A 232 -32.05 -12.39 -0.41
C ALA A 232 -33.05 -13.57 -0.53
N ILE A 233 -33.02 -14.33 -1.64
CA ILE A 233 -33.91 -15.45 -1.87
C ILE A 233 -33.45 -16.65 -1.02
N PRO A 234 -34.34 -17.25 -0.19
CA PRO A 234 -33.98 -18.39 0.63
C PRO A 234 -33.53 -19.60 -0.19
N LEU A 235 -32.49 -20.28 0.30
CA LEU A 235 -32.01 -21.53 -0.30
C LEU A 235 -33.06 -22.63 -0.23
N LYS A 236 -33.12 -23.52 -1.22
CA LYS A 236 -33.99 -24.70 -1.24
C LYS A 236 -33.29 -25.85 -0.53
N ILE A 237 -33.83 -26.27 0.63
CA ILE A 237 -33.29 -27.40 1.39
C ILE A 237 -34.28 -28.52 1.34
N ASN A 238 -33.94 -29.63 0.69
CA ASN A 238 -34.79 -30.75 0.43
C ASN A 238 -34.40 -32.03 1.22
N GLN A 239 -33.46 -31.92 2.15
CA GLN A 239 -32.94 -33.06 2.90
C GLN A 239 -33.77 -33.31 4.16
N PRO A 240 -34.38 -34.49 4.34
CA PRO A 240 -35.09 -34.82 5.55
C PRO A 240 -34.13 -34.98 6.72
N ALA A 241 -34.49 -34.47 7.88
CA ALA A 241 -33.79 -34.76 9.14
C ALA A 241 -34.34 -36.05 9.76
N ALA A 242 -33.48 -36.85 10.40
CA ALA A 242 -33.89 -38.05 11.13
C ALA A 242 -34.59 -37.70 12.43
N VAL A 243 -34.19 -36.59 13.07
CA VAL A 243 -34.79 -36.03 14.29
C VAL A 243 -34.89 -34.51 14.20
N ALA A 244 -35.90 -33.95 14.87
CA ALA A 244 -36.26 -32.53 14.72
C ALA A 244 -35.15 -31.52 15.08
N GLY A 245 -34.23 -31.89 15.92
CA GLY A 245 -33.12 -31.01 16.36
C GLY A 245 -31.81 -31.18 15.55
N GLU A 246 -31.82 -32.06 14.55
CA GLU A 246 -30.62 -32.37 13.79
C GLU A 246 -30.47 -31.47 12.52
N LEU A 247 -29.32 -30.78 12.41
CA LEU A 247 -28.85 -30.28 11.14
C LEU A 247 -27.92 -31.34 10.54
N SER A 248 -28.48 -32.15 9.63
CA SER A 248 -27.75 -33.30 9.07
C SER A 248 -26.54 -32.87 8.21
N ILE A 249 -25.52 -33.73 8.17
CA ILE A 249 -24.37 -33.52 7.27
C ILE A 249 -24.83 -33.40 5.81
N ALA A 250 -25.86 -34.14 5.39
CA ALA A 250 -26.41 -34.04 4.05
C ALA A 250 -27.00 -32.65 3.77
N SER A 251 -27.70 -32.05 4.73
CA SER A 251 -28.21 -30.68 4.59
C SER A 251 -27.08 -29.65 4.51
N ILE A 252 -26.04 -29.81 5.30
CA ILE A 252 -24.83 -28.94 5.23
C ILE A 252 -24.16 -29.06 3.87
N GLN A 253 -24.02 -30.27 3.34
CA GLN A 253 -23.43 -30.49 2.02
C GLN A 253 -24.30 -29.92 0.89
N ASP A 254 -25.61 -30.01 0.99
CA ASP A 254 -26.55 -29.42 0.01
C ASP A 254 -26.45 -27.89 0.00
N ILE A 255 -26.48 -27.25 1.18
CA ILE A 255 -26.26 -25.80 1.30
C ILE A 255 -24.90 -25.39 0.74
N LYS A 256 -23.83 -26.11 1.08
CA LYS A 256 -22.50 -25.85 0.54
C LYS A 256 -22.46 -25.95 -0.97
N ALA A 257 -23.11 -26.95 -1.56
CA ALA A 257 -23.18 -27.12 -3.01
C ALA A 257 -23.91 -25.95 -3.69
N GLN A 258 -25.01 -25.46 -3.09
CA GLN A 258 -25.74 -24.29 -3.59
C GLN A 258 -24.89 -23.01 -3.49
N MET A 259 -24.15 -22.81 -2.39
CA MET A 259 -23.22 -21.69 -2.24
C MET A 259 -22.08 -21.75 -3.28
N ILE A 260 -21.52 -22.93 -3.55
CA ILE A 260 -20.49 -23.09 -4.58
C ILE A 260 -21.08 -22.80 -5.98
N ALA A 261 -22.30 -23.27 -6.26
CA ALA A 261 -22.96 -22.99 -7.52
C ALA A 261 -23.24 -21.50 -7.70
N LEU A 262 -23.64 -20.80 -6.64
CA LEU A 262 -23.80 -19.36 -6.62
C LEU A 262 -22.46 -18.67 -6.94
N LEU A 263 -21.39 -19.03 -6.25
CA LEU A 263 -20.05 -18.44 -6.45
C LEU A 263 -19.45 -18.71 -7.85
N ASN A 264 -20.00 -19.65 -8.60
CA ASN A 264 -19.63 -19.94 -9.99
C ASN A 264 -20.65 -19.40 -11.02
N SER A 265 -21.57 -18.55 -10.61
CA SER A 265 -22.55 -17.94 -11.50
C SER A 265 -22.10 -16.58 -12.02
N GLU A 266 -22.62 -16.15 -13.16
CA GLU A 266 -22.34 -14.82 -13.73
C GLU A 266 -22.72 -13.67 -12.77
N LEU A 267 -23.80 -13.82 -11.98
CA LEU A 267 -24.17 -12.85 -10.95
C LEU A 267 -23.05 -12.67 -9.93
N SER A 268 -22.40 -13.75 -9.51
CA SER A 268 -21.29 -13.69 -8.56
C SER A 268 -20.04 -13.08 -9.14
N ASP A 269 -19.79 -13.18 -10.44
CA ASP A 269 -18.61 -12.60 -11.07
C ASP A 269 -18.59 -11.08 -10.91
N GLU A 270 -19.74 -10.41 -11.05
CA GLU A 270 -19.86 -8.98 -10.80
C GLU A 270 -19.61 -8.62 -9.32
N ILE A 271 -20.28 -9.33 -8.40
CA ILE A 271 -20.17 -9.12 -6.96
C ILE A 271 -18.73 -9.36 -6.49
N ILE A 272 -18.11 -10.46 -6.92
CA ILE A 272 -16.72 -10.80 -6.58
C ILE A 272 -15.75 -9.77 -7.14
N THR A 273 -15.93 -9.35 -8.39
CA THR A 273 -15.10 -8.32 -9.02
C THR A 273 -15.16 -7.01 -8.24
N GLN A 274 -16.36 -6.58 -7.86
CA GLN A 274 -16.55 -5.37 -7.06
C GLN A 274 -15.91 -5.52 -5.67
N ALA A 275 -16.19 -6.59 -4.94
CA ALA A 275 -15.65 -6.84 -3.62
C ALA A 275 -14.12 -6.89 -3.60
N ILE A 276 -13.50 -7.55 -4.58
CA ILE A 276 -12.04 -7.55 -4.73
C ILE A 276 -11.54 -6.15 -5.01
N SER A 277 -12.13 -5.44 -5.96
CA SER A 277 -11.67 -4.11 -6.39
C SER A 277 -11.79 -3.07 -5.28
N GLU A 278 -12.89 -3.06 -4.53
CA GLU A 278 -13.05 -2.20 -3.36
C GLU A 278 -12.05 -2.55 -2.25
N THR A 279 -11.82 -3.86 -1.99
CA THR A 279 -10.83 -4.30 -0.99
C THR A 279 -9.41 -3.85 -1.36
N VAL A 280 -8.98 -4.03 -2.61
CA VAL A 280 -7.59 -3.73 -3.00
C VAL A 280 -7.34 -2.25 -3.30
N SER A 281 -8.38 -1.46 -3.56
CA SER A 281 -8.27 0.01 -3.66
C SER A 281 -8.41 0.71 -2.32
N LYS A 282 -8.91 0.03 -1.27
CA LYS A 282 -9.09 0.63 0.05
C LYS A 282 -7.75 0.96 0.69
N ARG A 283 -7.64 2.18 1.23
CA ARG A 283 -6.49 2.62 2.02
C ARG A 283 -6.58 2.06 3.45
N GLN A 284 -5.42 1.77 4.04
CA GLN A 284 -5.36 1.35 5.44
C GLN A 284 -5.31 2.52 6.42
N TYR A 285 -4.91 3.68 5.93
CA TYR A 285 -4.79 4.93 6.70
C TYR A 285 -5.77 5.95 6.14
N GLU A 286 -6.25 6.84 7.00
CA GLU A 286 -7.06 7.97 6.57
C GLU A 286 -6.26 8.88 5.65
N LEU A 287 -6.92 9.44 4.64
CA LEU A 287 -6.32 10.41 3.74
C LEU A 287 -6.25 11.76 4.44
N MET A 288 -5.13 12.44 4.27
CA MET A 288 -5.03 13.85 4.59
C MET A 288 -5.65 14.62 3.42
N LEU A 289 -6.87 15.10 3.63
CA LEU A 289 -7.54 15.93 2.62
C LEU A 289 -7.01 17.37 2.66
N PRO A 290 -7.06 18.08 1.54
CA PRO A 290 -6.68 19.49 1.51
C PRO A 290 -7.53 20.34 2.48
N ASP A 291 -6.90 21.28 3.18
CA ASP A 291 -7.57 22.18 4.14
C ASP A 291 -8.45 23.25 3.46
N ALA A 292 -8.29 23.47 2.16
CA ALA A 292 -8.98 24.50 1.39
C ALA A 292 -9.69 23.90 0.18
N TYR A 293 -10.80 24.54 -0.21
CA TYR A 293 -11.48 24.24 -1.47
C TYR A 293 -10.58 24.57 -2.65
N ALA A 294 -10.63 23.72 -3.68
CA ALA A 294 -9.91 23.94 -4.92
C ALA A 294 -10.55 25.09 -5.71
N ASP A 295 -9.73 26.04 -6.16
CA ASP A 295 -10.19 27.19 -6.94
C ASP A 295 -10.01 26.93 -8.44
N ILE A 296 -11.11 27.05 -9.21
CA ILE A 296 -11.11 26.80 -10.66
C ILE A 296 -10.12 27.71 -11.39
N ASP A 297 -10.08 29.01 -11.06
CA ASP A 297 -9.22 29.98 -11.73
C ASP A 297 -7.74 29.71 -11.42
N GLU A 298 -7.43 29.26 -10.20
CA GLU A 298 -6.08 28.85 -9.81
C GLU A 298 -5.65 27.60 -10.57
N ILE A 299 -6.49 26.56 -10.68
CA ILE A 299 -6.19 25.34 -11.44
C ILE A 299 -5.96 25.66 -12.91
N GLN A 300 -6.86 26.45 -13.53
CA GLN A 300 -6.72 26.84 -14.93
C GLN A 300 -5.43 27.64 -15.17
N SER A 301 -5.11 28.56 -14.26
CA SER A 301 -3.87 29.35 -14.33
C SER A 301 -2.63 28.48 -14.19
N ALA A 302 -2.65 27.50 -13.28
CA ALA A 302 -1.55 26.54 -13.10
C ALA A 302 -1.33 25.70 -14.35
N LEU A 303 -2.40 25.11 -14.92
CA LEU A 303 -2.33 24.33 -16.16
C LEU A 303 -1.82 25.16 -17.35
N ALA A 304 -2.30 26.39 -17.51
CA ALA A 304 -1.79 27.31 -18.53
C ALA A 304 -0.33 27.68 -18.33
N ALA A 305 0.18 27.66 -17.10
CA ALA A 305 1.59 27.83 -16.76
C ALA A 305 2.45 26.57 -16.92
N GLY A 306 1.85 25.45 -17.35
CA GLY A 306 2.54 24.20 -17.62
C GLY A 306 2.53 23.19 -16.47
N ALA A 307 1.73 23.42 -15.43
CA ALA A 307 1.44 22.39 -14.43
C ALA A 307 0.65 21.21 -15.04
N VAL A 308 0.65 20.07 -14.37
CA VAL A 308 -0.11 18.90 -14.79
C VAL A 308 -0.89 18.32 -13.62
N ILE A 309 -2.01 17.66 -13.92
CA ILE A 309 -2.77 16.88 -12.96
C ILE A 309 -2.15 15.50 -12.89
N ARG A 310 -1.91 15.00 -11.68
CA ARG A 310 -1.45 13.63 -11.41
C ARG A 310 -2.33 12.96 -10.38
N GLN A 311 -2.34 11.63 -10.37
CA GLN A 311 -2.89 10.90 -9.23
C GLN A 311 -2.12 11.28 -7.96
N ASP A 312 -2.83 11.56 -6.87
CA ASP A 312 -2.21 11.65 -5.55
C ASP A 312 -1.65 10.27 -5.14
N MET A 313 -0.36 10.21 -4.79
CA MET A 313 0.30 8.95 -4.47
C MET A 313 -0.22 8.30 -3.19
N SER A 314 -0.91 9.05 -2.34
CA SER A 314 -1.64 8.53 -1.19
C SER A 314 -3.01 7.96 -1.56
N SER A 315 -3.56 8.29 -2.71
CA SER A 315 -4.80 7.75 -3.26
C SER A 315 -4.56 6.45 -4.06
N ARG A 316 -5.60 5.63 -4.18
CA ARG A 316 -5.61 4.44 -5.04
C ARG A 316 -6.74 4.51 -6.04
N ILE A 317 -6.38 4.71 -7.29
CA ILE A 317 -7.32 4.64 -8.42
C ILE A 317 -7.00 3.35 -9.17
N ILE A 318 -7.98 2.47 -9.27
CA ILE A 318 -7.87 1.24 -10.06
C ILE A 318 -9.08 1.09 -10.96
N PHE A 319 -9.00 0.27 -11.96
CA PHE A 319 -10.13 -0.04 -12.84
C PHE A 319 -10.13 -1.52 -13.25
N THR A 320 -11.32 -2.02 -13.54
CA THR A 320 -11.53 -3.31 -14.21
C THR A 320 -12.06 -3.07 -15.60
N GLN A 321 -11.76 -3.96 -16.53
CA GLN A 321 -12.28 -3.89 -17.89
C GLN A 321 -13.06 -5.18 -18.20
N THR A 322 -14.27 -5.01 -18.72
CA THR A 322 -15.09 -6.11 -19.18
C THR A 322 -15.25 -5.96 -20.70
N GLU A 323 -14.85 -6.97 -21.45
CA GLU A 323 -15.08 -7.03 -22.88
C GLU A 323 -16.50 -7.57 -23.13
N THR A 324 -17.32 -6.78 -23.79
CA THR A 324 -18.59 -7.22 -24.35
C THR A 324 -18.46 -7.31 -25.88
N ASP A 325 -19.37 -8.03 -26.56
CA ASP A 325 -19.31 -8.23 -28.01
C ASP A 325 -19.20 -6.97 -28.88
N SER A 326 -19.39 -5.79 -28.27
CA SER A 326 -19.43 -4.51 -29.00
C SER A 326 -18.64 -3.36 -28.35
N GLN A 327 -18.27 -3.45 -27.08
CA GLN A 327 -17.58 -2.36 -26.37
C GLN A 327 -16.77 -2.88 -25.19
N THR A 328 -15.63 -2.24 -24.90
CA THR A 328 -14.90 -2.38 -23.62
C THR A 328 -15.51 -1.41 -22.62
N GLN A 329 -16.06 -1.92 -21.53
CA GLN A 329 -16.58 -1.11 -20.44
C GLN A 329 -15.61 -1.16 -19.25
N ALA A 330 -15.22 -0.01 -18.75
CA ALA A 330 -14.40 0.10 -17.54
C ALA A 330 -15.27 0.44 -16.32
N LYS A 331 -15.01 -0.21 -15.20
CA LYS A 331 -15.54 0.19 -13.88
C LYS A 331 -14.37 0.68 -13.04
N ILE A 332 -14.50 1.89 -12.48
CA ILE A 332 -13.43 2.57 -11.75
C ILE A 332 -13.70 2.46 -10.25
N TYR A 333 -12.64 2.31 -9.48
CA TYR A 333 -12.69 2.26 -8.02
C TYR A 333 -11.64 3.20 -7.46
N VAL A 334 -12.05 4.03 -6.50
CA VAL A 334 -11.16 4.99 -5.84
C VAL A 334 -11.26 4.81 -4.33
N ASN A 335 -10.14 4.57 -3.68
CA ASN A 335 -10.00 4.49 -2.22
C ASN A 335 -11.01 3.56 -1.53
N GLY A 336 -11.34 2.43 -2.18
CA GLY A 336 -12.27 1.43 -1.65
C GLY A 336 -13.72 1.61 -2.03
N CYS A 337 -14.05 2.58 -2.90
CA CYS A 337 -15.39 2.84 -3.37
C CYS A 337 -15.47 2.64 -4.89
N ALA A 338 -16.51 1.94 -5.35
CA ALA A 338 -16.86 1.93 -6.77
C ALA A 338 -17.39 3.31 -7.16
N ILE A 339 -16.99 3.79 -8.32
CA ILE A 339 -17.51 5.04 -8.89
C ILE A 339 -18.61 4.67 -9.87
N ASP A 340 -19.81 5.18 -9.61
CA ASP A 340 -20.94 4.96 -10.50
C ASP A 340 -20.75 5.72 -11.82
N ALA A 341 -21.09 5.04 -12.92
CA ALA A 341 -20.95 5.62 -14.25
C ALA A 341 -21.84 6.88 -14.47
N ASP A 342 -22.90 7.01 -13.67
CA ASP A 342 -23.80 8.16 -13.69
C ASP A 342 -23.23 9.37 -12.92
N ASP A 343 -22.30 9.16 -12.00
CA ASP A 343 -21.69 10.22 -11.18
C ASP A 343 -20.54 10.94 -11.89
N ILE A 344 -19.88 10.28 -12.83
CA ILE A 344 -18.76 10.84 -13.59
C ILE A 344 -18.98 10.67 -15.09
N PRO A 345 -18.93 11.74 -15.89
CA PRO A 345 -19.06 11.66 -17.35
C PRO A 345 -18.03 10.72 -17.98
N ALA A 346 -18.41 10.03 -19.05
CA ALA A 346 -17.57 9.03 -19.71
C ALA A 346 -16.20 9.57 -20.19
N ASN A 347 -16.13 10.84 -20.58
CA ASN A 347 -14.90 11.53 -20.94
C ASN A 347 -13.98 11.72 -19.70
N ALA A 348 -14.53 12.06 -18.53
CA ALA A 348 -13.79 12.19 -17.29
C ALA A 348 -13.31 10.81 -16.77
N GLN A 349 -14.10 9.73 -16.96
CA GLN A 349 -13.63 8.37 -16.65
C GLN A 349 -12.34 8.00 -17.41
N SER A 350 -12.21 8.44 -18.66
CA SER A 350 -11.00 8.22 -19.45
C SER A 350 -9.76 8.90 -18.86
N LEU A 351 -9.93 10.05 -18.21
CA LEU A 351 -8.85 10.75 -17.50
C LEU A 351 -8.46 10.00 -16.21
N LEU A 352 -9.42 9.47 -15.45
CA LEU A 352 -9.12 8.67 -14.27
C LEU A 352 -8.35 7.39 -14.62
N ILE A 353 -8.71 6.72 -15.73
CA ILE A 353 -7.96 5.54 -16.21
C ILE A 353 -6.54 5.94 -16.60
N ARG A 354 -6.36 7.09 -17.25
CA ARG A 354 -5.06 7.62 -17.60
C ARG A 354 -4.20 7.87 -16.35
N LEU A 355 -4.78 8.52 -15.35
CA LEU A 355 -4.13 8.82 -14.08
C LEU A 355 -3.77 7.53 -13.31
N ALA A 356 -4.68 6.55 -13.28
CA ALA A 356 -4.43 5.23 -12.70
C ALA A 356 -3.25 4.46 -13.34
N ASN A 357 -2.96 4.75 -14.61
CA ASN A 357 -1.80 4.20 -15.33
C ASN A 357 -0.51 5.02 -15.09
N GLY A 358 -0.51 6.00 -14.18
CA GLY A 358 0.65 6.82 -13.86
C GLY A 358 0.93 7.93 -14.89
N GLU A 359 0.01 8.15 -15.84
CA GLU A 359 0.13 9.24 -16.80
C GLU A 359 -0.41 10.55 -16.22
N SER A 360 0.12 11.67 -16.68
CA SER A 360 -0.36 13.00 -16.31
C SER A 360 -1.40 13.53 -17.30
N VAL A 361 -2.18 14.52 -16.85
CA VAL A 361 -3.13 15.27 -17.65
C VAL A 361 -2.69 16.73 -17.65
N ASP A 362 -2.31 17.24 -18.80
CA ASP A 362 -2.01 18.65 -19.05
C ASP A 362 -3.26 19.40 -19.55
N GLU A 363 -3.11 20.72 -19.76
CA GLU A 363 -4.19 21.57 -20.26
C GLU A 363 -4.76 21.08 -21.60
N GLN A 364 -3.90 20.61 -22.51
CA GLN A 364 -4.32 20.16 -23.85
C GLN A 364 -5.14 18.87 -23.77
N ILE A 365 -4.71 17.93 -22.93
CA ILE A 365 -5.41 16.66 -22.70
C ILE A 365 -6.77 16.92 -22.04
N LEU A 366 -6.82 17.83 -21.05
CA LEU A 366 -8.05 18.20 -20.36
C LEU A 366 -9.06 18.83 -21.35
N GLN A 367 -8.60 19.79 -22.16
CA GLN A 367 -9.43 20.44 -23.18
C GLN A 367 -9.89 19.44 -24.28
N ALA A 368 -9.00 18.54 -24.71
CA ALA A 368 -9.35 17.54 -25.72
C ALA A 368 -10.35 16.50 -25.20
N ALA A 369 -10.37 16.24 -23.89
CA ALA A 369 -11.33 15.37 -23.23
C ALA A 369 -12.67 16.05 -23.01
N ASP A 370 -12.78 17.38 -23.18
CA ASP A 370 -14.01 18.17 -22.92
C ASP A 370 -14.55 17.95 -21.49
N VAL A 371 -13.64 17.97 -20.50
CA VAL A 371 -13.96 17.81 -19.08
C VAL A 371 -13.91 19.16 -18.38
N GLU A 372 -14.99 19.49 -17.68
CA GLU A 372 -15.10 20.73 -16.93
C GLU A 372 -14.12 20.75 -15.74
N THR A 373 -13.54 21.92 -15.44
CA THR A 373 -12.54 22.06 -14.37
C THR A 373 -13.12 21.81 -12.97
N ASP A 374 -14.42 22.02 -12.77
CA ASP A 374 -15.11 21.74 -11.51
C ASP A 374 -15.01 20.25 -11.11
N ILE A 375 -15.04 19.34 -12.08
CA ILE A 375 -14.79 17.90 -11.83
C ILE A 375 -13.38 17.67 -11.28
N ILE A 376 -12.40 18.42 -11.77
CA ILE A 376 -11.03 18.33 -11.25
C ILE A 376 -10.95 18.92 -9.84
N CYS A 377 -11.68 19.98 -9.54
CA CYS A 377 -11.79 20.52 -8.18
C CYS A 377 -12.32 19.45 -7.21
N ASP A 378 -13.40 18.76 -7.56
CA ASP A 378 -13.97 17.68 -6.76
C ASP A 378 -12.95 16.55 -6.52
N TRP A 379 -12.16 16.20 -7.53
CA TRP A 379 -11.13 15.16 -7.37
C TRP A 379 -9.98 15.60 -6.47
N ILE A 380 -9.59 16.88 -6.50
CA ILE A 380 -8.58 17.44 -5.60
C ILE A 380 -9.11 17.45 -4.16
N GLU A 381 -10.33 17.94 -3.95
CA GLU A 381 -10.96 18.02 -2.63
C GLU A 381 -11.15 16.64 -1.99
N ASN A 382 -11.38 15.61 -2.80
CA ASN A 382 -11.45 14.21 -2.35
C ASN A 382 -10.07 13.54 -2.23
N GLY A 383 -8.97 14.24 -2.48
CA GLY A 383 -7.62 13.72 -2.39
C GLY A 383 -7.29 12.67 -3.45
N TRP A 384 -7.97 12.68 -4.60
CA TRP A 384 -7.72 11.71 -5.67
C TRP A 384 -6.55 12.14 -6.54
N VAL A 385 -6.43 13.45 -6.77
CA VAL A 385 -5.43 14.05 -7.65
C VAL A 385 -4.80 15.27 -7.03
N VAL A 386 -3.63 15.64 -7.55
CA VAL A 386 -2.87 16.83 -7.19
C VAL A 386 -2.45 17.59 -8.44
N ILE A 387 -2.22 18.90 -8.28
CA ILE A 387 -1.56 19.72 -9.29
C ILE A 387 -0.04 19.64 -9.06
N ASP A 388 0.68 19.15 -10.05
CA ASP A 388 2.14 19.05 -10.05
C ASP A 388 2.72 20.21 -10.89
N TYR A 389 3.46 21.08 -10.22
CA TYR A 389 4.04 22.29 -10.83
C TYR A 389 5.43 21.97 -11.42
N PRO A 390 5.79 22.54 -12.57
CA PRO A 390 7.14 22.42 -13.09
C PRO A 390 8.18 22.98 -12.10
N GLU A 391 9.34 22.30 -11.99
CA GLU A 391 10.42 22.68 -11.04
C GLU A 391 10.88 24.15 -11.16
N GLU A 392 10.67 24.82 -12.30
CA GLU A 392 11.06 26.20 -12.54
C GLU A 392 10.15 27.26 -11.89
N ILE A 393 8.97 26.86 -11.34
CA ILE A 393 8.00 27.79 -10.73
C ILE A 393 8.14 27.82 -9.19
N ILE A 394 8.88 26.89 -8.62
CA ILE A 394 9.10 26.79 -7.14
C ILE A 394 10.42 27.50 -6.79
N GLY A 395 10.59 28.75 -7.20
CA GLY A 395 11.77 29.58 -6.97
C GLY A 395 11.52 30.70 -5.94
#